data_6bdd1340ada9c3ccee81194eb63cef4b
#
_entry.id   6bdd1340ada9c3ccee81194eb63cef4b
#
_cell.length_a   1.000
_cell.length_b   1.000
_cell.length_c   1.000
_cell.angle_alpha   90.00
_cell.angle_beta   90.00
_cell.angle_gamma   90.00
#
_symmetry.space_group_name_H-M   'P 1'
#
loop_
_entity.id
_entity.type
_entity.pdbx_description
1 polymer ?
#
loop_
_entity_poly.entity_id
_entity_poly.type
_entity_poly.pdbx_seq_one_letter_code
_entity_poly.pdbx_strand_id
1 'polypeptide(L)'
;MAHPRRFRFGVQASTAASGDDWRALARRVEDLGYSTLFMPDHFGDQLAPVPALMAAADATSELRIGALVFDNDYKHPVVLAKEAATLDLLSGGRLELGVGAGWMVSDYEQAGMAYDPPKVRVDRFAEGLAVIKGLFAEGELHFEGEHYRIEGLDGRPKPVARPHPPILIGGGAKRMLSIAAR
;
A
#
# COMPACT_ATOMS: atom_id res chain seq x y z
N MET A 1 22.93 0.25 25.69
CA MET A 1 23.22 1.02 24.46
C MET A 1 21.89 1.44 23.86
N ALA A 2 21.72 2.71 23.48
CA ALA A 2 20.50 3.16 22.80
C ALA A 2 20.40 2.50 21.42
N HIS A 3 19.18 2.09 21.00
CA HIS A 3 18.94 1.52 19.69
C HIS A 3 19.29 2.56 18.61
N PRO A 4 20.07 2.22 17.57
CA PRO A 4 20.57 3.19 16.58
C PRO A 4 19.47 3.81 15.72
N ARG A 5 18.26 3.21 15.68
CA ARG A 5 17.11 3.72 14.95
C ARG A 5 16.09 4.31 15.93
N ARG A 6 15.64 5.54 15.67
CA ARG A 6 14.54 6.14 16.43
C ARG A 6 13.24 5.41 16.13
N PHE A 7 12.38 5.25 17.12
CA PHE A 7 11.00 4.82 16.90
C PHE A 7 10.26 5.87 16.07
N ARG A 8 9.44 5.40 15.15
CA ARG A 8 8.51 6.21 14.38
C ARG A 8 7.09 5.79 14.77
N PHE A 9 6.21 6.75 14.93
CA PHE A 9 4.82 6.52 15.29
C PHE A 9 3.94 6.98 14.13
N GLY A 10 3.03 6.13 13.70
CA GLY A 10 2.01 6.43 12.69
C GLY A 10 0.63 6.52 13.32
N VAL A 11 -0.27 7.20 12.63
CA VAL A 11 -1.69 7.27 12.95
C VAL A 11 -2.48 6.61 11.85
N GLN A 12 -3.48 5.81 12.18
CA GLN A 12 -4.45 5.29 11.22
C GLN A 12 -5.74 6.09 11.32
N ALA A 13 -6.23 6.59 10.18
CA ALA A 13 -7.52 7.23 10.04
C ALA A 13 -8.18 6.78 8.73
N SER A 14 -9.51 6.79 8.66
CA SER A 14 -10.24 6.25 7.52
C SER A 14 -11.40 7.12 7.04
N THR A 15 -11.89 8.04 7.88
CA THR A 15 -13.09 8.83 7.61
C THR A 15 -12.87 10.30 7.86
N ALA A 16 -13.64 11.12 7.17
CA ALA A 16 -13.79 12.55 7.46
C ALA A 16 -15.16 13.02 6.95
N ALA A 17 -15.71 14.07 7.54
CA ALA A 17 -16.99 14.64 7.13
C ALA A 17 -16.89 15.44 5.82
N SER A 18 -15.69 15.94 5.51
CA SER A 18 -15.41 16.70 4.29
C SER A 18 -13.96 16.55 3.84
N GLY A 19 -13.65 16.97 2.61
CA GLY A 19 -12.27 17.03 2.13
C GLY A 19 -11.39 18.01 2.92
N ASP A 20 -11.98 19.09 3.44
CA ASP A 20 -11.25 20.06 4.26
C ASP A 20 -10.94 19.48 5.65
N ASP A 21 -11.87 18.75 6.25
CA ASP A 21 -11.63 18.04 7.51
C ASP A 21 -10.52 16.99 7.36
N TRP A 22 -10.50 16.27 6.24
CA TRP A 22 -9.44 15.29 5.95
C TRP A 22 -8.07 15.95 5.85
N ARG A 23 -7.96 17.05 5.10
CA ARG A 23 -6.73 17.83 4.98
C ARG A 23 -6.30 18.45 6.31
N ALA A 24 -7.26 18.93 7.10
CA ALA A 24 -6.99 19.47 8.44
C ALA A 24 -6.47 18.37 9.38
N LEU A 25 -7.05 17.17 9.33
CA LEU A 25 -6.55 15.99 10.05
C LEU A 25 -5.10 15.68 9.67
N ALA A 26 -4.79 15.62 8.36
CA ALA A 26 -3.45 15.32 7.89
C ALA A 26 -2.42 16.34 8.42
N ARG A 27 -2.72 17.64 8.32
CA ARG A 27 -1.87 18.71 8.89
C ARG A 27 -1.71 18.54 10.41
N ARG A 28 -2.79 18.23 11.12
CA ARG A 28 -2.74 18.00 12.56
C ARG A 28 -1.85 16.83 12.95
N VAL A 29 -1.87 15.73 12.17
CA VAL A 29 -1.00 14.57 12.35
C VAL A 29 0.46 14.96 12.16
N GLU A 30 0.77 15.76 11.14
CA GLU A 30 2.11 16.31 10.88
C GLU A 30 2.58 17.20 12.02
N ASP A 31 1.76 18.19 12.44
CA ASP A 31 2.07 19.15 13.50
C ASP A 31 2.35 18.48 14.86
N LEU A 32 1.70 17.34 15.13
CA LEU A 32 1.92 16.53 16.32
C LEU A 32 3.19 15.66 16.25
N GLY A 33 3.90 15.68 15.12
CA GLY A 33 5.17 14.96 14.93
C GLY A 33 5.01 13.48 14.64
N TYR A 34 3.84 13.01 14.22
CA TYR A 34 3.69 11.64 13.71
C TYR A 34 4.44 11.50 12.38
N SER A 35 5.04 10.34 12.17
CA SER A 35 5.82 10.08 10.96
C SER A 35 4.98 9.72 9.74
N THR A 36 3.81 9.11 9.95
CA THR A 36 3.02 8.52 8.86
C THR A 36 1.54 8.56 9.18
N LEU A 37 0.74 8.95 8.19
CA LEU A 37 -0.71 8.75 8.17
C LEU A 37 -1.03 7.51 7.36
N PHE A 38 -1.66 6.53 8.00
CA PHE A 38 -2.10 5.29 7.38
C PHE A 38 -3.61 5.24 7.17
N MET A 39 -4.02 4.53 6.12
CA MET A 39 -5.42 4.17 5.87
C MET A 39 -5.59 2.66 5.77
N PRO A 40 -6.67 2.07 6.30
CA PRO A 40 -7.07 0.72 5.97
C PRO A 40 -7.66 0.67 4.54
N ASP A 41 -7.79 -0.51 3.97
CA ASP A 41 -8.39 -0.74 2.65
C ASP A 41 -9.59 -1.69 2.79
N HIS A 42 -10.77 -1.13 3.03
CA HIS A 42 -12.04 -1.84 3.19
C HIS A 42 -13.14 -1.15 2.37
N PHE A 43 -14.27 -1.84 2.16
CA PHE A 43 -15.42 -1.30 1.42
C PHE A 43 -16.50 -0.69 2.30
N GLY A 44 -16.34 -0.74 3.63
CA GLY A 44 -17.27 -0.13 4.57
C GLY A 44 -17.22 1.41 4.61
N ASP A 45 -17.64 2.00 5.71
CA ASP A 45 -17.68 3.46 5.90
C ASP A 45 -16.25 4.02 6.06
N GLN A 46 -15.58 4.21 4.94
CA GLN A 46 -14.27 4.85 4.84
C GLN A 46 -14.05 5.50 3.47
N LEU A 47 -13.09 6.43 3.41
CA LEU A 47 -12.61 6.99 2.16
C LEU A 47 -11.78 5.94 1.39
N ALA A 48 -11.82 5.99 0.05
CA ALA A 48 -10.93 5.18 -0.76
C ALA A 48 -9.46 5.59 -0.53
N PRO A 49 -8.54 4.63 -0.24
CA PRO A 49 -7.20 4.98 0.24
C PRO A 49 -6.39 5.84 -0.75
N VAL A 50 -6.34 5.48 -2.03
CA VAL A 50 -5.46 6.17 -3.00
C VAL A 50 -5.78 7.67 -3.12
N PRO A 51 -7.03 8.11 -3.39
CA PRO A 51 -7.34 9.53 -3.48
C PRO A 51 -7.19 10.25 -2.14
N ALA A 52 -7.56 9.60 -1.02
CA ALA A 52 -7.45 10.21 0.29
C ALA A 52 -5.99 10.38 0.74
N LEU A 53 -5.13 9.40 0.49
CA LEU A 53 -3.68 9.50 0.74
C LEU A 53 -3.05 10.61 -0.10
N MET A 54 -3.46 10.77 -1.37
CA MET A 54 -2.96 11.87 -2.20
C MET A 54 -3.39 13.23 -1.65
N ALA A 55 -4.66 13.37 -1.23
CA ALA A 55 -5.16 14.61 -0.62
C ALA A 55 -4.44 14.95 0.69
N ALA A 56 -4.06 13.94 1.48
CA ALA A 56 -3.26 14.12 2.70
C ALA A 56 -1.82 14.54 2.37
N ALA A 57 -1.19 13.92 1.37
CA ALA A 57 0.15 14.27 0.93
C ALA A 57 0.22 15.70 0.38
N ASP A 58 -0.79 16.13 -0.37
CA ASP A 58 -0.88 17.47 -0.94
C ASP A 58 -1.10 18.56 0.13
N ALA A 59 -1.71 18.18 1.26
CA ALA A 59 -1.97 19.08 2.38
C ALA A 59 -0.80 19.20 3.38
N THR A 60 0.26 18.40 3.23
CA THR A 60 1.39 18.26 4.16
C THR A 60 2.73 18.32 3.44
N SER A 61 3.84 18.55 4.16
CA SER A 61 5.17 18.71 3.58
C SER A 61 6.10 17.52 3.86
N GLU A 62 6.05 16.97 5.06
CA GLU A 62 6.96 15.95 5.55
C GLU A 62 6.25 14.63 5.90
N LEU A 63 4.94 14.69 6.19
CA LEU A 63 4.16 13.54 6.59
C LEU A 63 4.20 12.45 5.53
N ARG A 64 4.63 11.27 5.92
CA ARG A 64 4.52 10.09 5.05
C ARG A 64 3.08 9.60 5.01
N ILE A 65 2.74 8.98 3.90
CA ILE A 65 1.40 8.42 3.66
C ILE A 65 1.51 6.94 3.33
N GLY A 66 0.52 6.14 3.69
CA GLY A 66 0.52 4.73 3.35
C GLY A 66 -0.80 4.04 3.61
N ALA A 67 -0.98 2.86 3.04
CA ALA A 67 -2.05 1.97 3.46
C ALA A 67 -1.54 0.99 4.53
N LEU A 68 -2.40 0.61 5.44
CA LEU A 68 -2.14 -0.41 6.44
C LEU A 68 -3.34 -1.35 6.52
N VAL A 69 -3.44 -2.16 5.50
CA VAL A 69 -2.66 -2.35 4.28
C VAL A 69 -3.59 -2.42 3.06
N PHE A 70 -3.07 -2.14 1.84
CA PHE A 70 -3.82 -2.47 0.62
C PHE A 70 -4.08 -3.97 0.53
N ASP A 71 -5.30 -4.36 0.18
CA ASP A 71 -5.62 -5.76 -0.09
C ASP A 71 -5.23 -6.12 -1.52
N ASN A 72 -4.36 -7.13 -1.65
CA ASN A 72 -3.89 -7.60 -2.96
C ASN A 72 -5.02 -8.11 -3.86
N ASP A 73 -6.12 -8.57 -3.26
CA ASP A 73 -7.22 -9.15 -4.03
C ASP A 73 -8.20 -8.11 -4.58
N TYR A 74 -8.17 -6.86 -4.06
CA TYR A 74 -9.10 -5.82 -4.48
C TYR A 74 -8.73 -5.18 -5.81
N LYS A 75 -7.48 -5.32 -6.27
CA LYS A 75 -7.04 -4.82 -7.57
C LYS A 75 -5.87 -5.60 -8.15
N HIS A 76 -5.77 -5.61 -9.47
CA HIS A 76 -4.65 -6.24 -10.14
C HIS A 76 -3.32 -5.58 -9.76
N PRO A 77 -2.22 -6.34 -9.50
CA PRO A 77 -0.95 -5.78 -9.03
C PRO A 77 -0.34 -4.74 -9.98
N VAL A 78 -0.59 -4.81 -11.27
CA VAL A 78 -0.20 -3.77 -12.23
C VAL A 78 -0.87 -2.43 -11.92
N VAL A 79 -2.15 -2.45 -11.58
CA VAL A 79 -2.91 -1.24 -11.21
C VAL A 79 -2.36 -0.67 -9.92
N LEU A 80 -2.19 -1.52 -8.90
CA LEU A 80 -1.64 -1.09 -7.61
C LEU A 80 -0.21 -0.55 -7.75
N ALA A 81 0.64 -1.19 -8.55
CA ALA A 81 2.00 -0.70 -8.82
C ALA A 81 1.98 0.69 -9.46
N LYS A 82 1.11 0.91 -10.46
CA LYS A 82 0.97 2.22 -11.12
C LYS A 82 0.47 3.29 -10.15
N GLU A 83 -0.54 3.00 -9.34
CA GLU A 83 -1.06 3.92 -8.33
C GLU A 83 0.00 4.25 -7.27
N ALA A 84 0.69 3.23 -6.75
CA ALA A 84 1.74 3.41 -5.74
C ALA A 84 2.92 4.23 -6.29
N ALA A 85 3.39 3.94 -7.51
CA ALA A 85 4.45 4.75 -8.12
C ALA A 85 4.02 6.20 -8.35
N THR A 86 2.75 6.42 -8.69
CA THR A 86 2.19 7.76 -8.86
C THR A 86 2.09 8.50 -7.52
N LEU A 87 1.58 7.83 -6.48
CA LEU A 87 1.53 8.39 -5.12
C LEU A 87 2.93 8.77 -4.63
N ASP A 88 3.92 7.89 -4.83
CA ASP A 88 5.29 8.14 -4.42
C ASP A 88 5.89 9.33 -5.18
N LEU A 89 5.69 9.39 -6.50
CA LEU A 89 6.15 10.49 -7.34
C LEU A 89 5.54 11.83 -6.91
N LEU A 90 4.22 11.90 -6.80
CA LEU A 90 3.51 13.14 -6.50
C LEU A 90 3.70 13.60 -5.04
N SER A 91 3.92 12.67 -4.12
CA SER A 91 4.25 13.00 -2.73
C SER A 91 5.74 13.30 -2.50
N GLY A 92 6.60 13.24 -3.53
CA GLY A 92 8.04 13.45 -3.38
C GLY A 92 8.75 12.34 -2.60
N GLY A 93 8.33 11.07 -2.76
CA GLY A 93 8.96 9.91 -2.12
C GLY A 93 8.46 9.65 -0.69
N ARG A 94 7.27 10.14 -0.34
CA ARG A 94 6.70 9.98 1.01
C ARG A 94 5.78 8.77 1.19
N LEU A 95 5.67 7.89 0.17
CA LEU A 95 4.85 6.67 0.27
C LEU A 95 5.52 5.61 1.15
N GLU A 96 4.73 4.96 2.00
CA GLU A 96 5.00 3.66 2.62
C GLU A 96 3.96 2.67 2.11
N LEU A 97 4.38 1.74 1.25
CA LEU A 97 3.47 0.82 0.57
C LEU A 97 3.15 -0.38 1.46
N GLY A 98 2.04 -0.32 2.17
CA GLY A 98 1.54 -1.46 2.91
C GLY A 98 0.66 -2.35 2.04
N VAL A 99 0.95 -3.66 2.01
CA VAL A 99 0.19 -4.65 1.23
C VAL A 99 -0.04 -5.93 2.03
N GLY A 100 -1.16 -6.61 1.78
CA GLY A 100 -1.54 -7.83 2.47
C GLY A 100 -2.35 -8.77 1.59
N ALA A 101 -2.59 -10.00 2.10
CA ALA A 101 -3.27 -11.07 1.37
C ALA A 101 -4.80 -11.11 1.61
N GLY A 102 -5.38 -10.06 2.17
CA GLY A 102 -6.80 -10.01 2.53
C GLY A 102 -7.16 -10.84 3.77
N TRP A 103 -8.20 -10.40 4.50
CA TRP A 103 -8.63 -11.09 5.71
C TRP A 103 -10.12 -10.90 6.04
N MET A 104 -10.73 -9.78 5.64
CA MET A 104 -12.09 -9.42 6.06
C MET A 104 -13.13 -10.08 5.14
N VAL A 105 -13.65 -11.21 5.55
CA VAL A 105 -14.64 -12.00 4.78
C VAL A 105 -15.82 -11.17 4.30
N SER A 106 -16.33 -10.28 5.17
CA SER A 106 -17.49 -9.44 4.84
C SER A 106 -17.27 -8.53 3.64
N ASP A 107 -16.05 -8.04 3.42
CA ASP A 107 -15.74 -7.19 2.27
C ASP A 107 -15.87 -7.99 0.97
N TYR A 108 -15.34 -9.20 0.95
CA TYR A 108 -15.45 -10.09 -0.21
C TYR A 108 -16.90 -10.47 -0.50
N GLU A 109 -17.64 -10.89 0.52
CA GLU A 109 -19.04 -11.30 0.37
C GLU A 109 -19.91 -10.14 -0.14
N GLN A 110 -19.80 -8.96 0.47
CA GLN A 110 -20.59 -7.79 0.09
C GLN A 110 -20.23 -7.24 -1.29
N ALA A 111 -18.96 -7.34 -1.68
CA ALA A 111 -18.49 -6.94 -3.00
C ALA A 111 -18.72 -8.02 -4.09
N GLY A 112 -19.19 -9.22 -3.72
CA GLY A 112 -19.34 -10.33 -4.67
C GLY A 112 -18.02 -10.91 -5.17
N MET A 113 -16.94 -10.76 -4.38
CA MET A 113 -15.61 -11.27 -4.69
C MET A 113 -15.40 -12.65 -4.08
N ALA A 114 -14.61 -13.50 -4.74
CA ALA A 114 -14.25 -14.80 -4.20
C ALA A 114 -13.30 -14.69 -3.00
N TYR A 115 -13.68 -15.27 -1.86
CA TYR A 115 -12.81 -15.40 -0.70
C TYR A 115 -12.14 -16.78 -0.71
N ASP A 116 -11.04 -16.86 -1.44
CA ASP A 116 -10.28 -18.10 -1.59
C ASP A 116 -9.64 -18.58 -0.27
N PRO A 117 -9.29 -19.88 -0.16
CA PRO A 117 -8.54 -20.38 0.99
C PRO A 117 -7.25 -19.59 1.26
N PRO A 118 -6.81 -19.47 2.54
CA PRO A 118 -5.64 -18.68 2.90
C PRO A 118 -4.38 -19.03 2.11
N LYS A 119 -4.17 -20.29 1.75
CA LYS A 119 -3.03 -20.73 0.94
C LYS A 119 -3.05 -20.05 -0.42
N VAL A 120 -4.17 -20.06 -1.12
CA VAL A 120 -4.34 -19.45 -2.46
C VAL A 120 -4.11 -17.94 -2.40
N ARG A 121 -4.74 -17.27 -1.42
CA ARG A 121 -4.58 -15.81 -1.25
C ARG A 121 -3.13 -15.40 -0.95
N VAL A 122 -2.42 -16.17 -0.12
CA VAL A 122 -1.02 -15.90 0.20
C VAL A 122 -0.10 -16.22 -0.99
N ASP A 123 -0.39 -17.24 -1.79
CA ASP A 123 0.34 -17.53 -3.03
C ASP A 123 0.15 -16.41 -4.04
N ARG A 124 -1.08 -15.99 -4.28
CA ARG A 124 -1.43 -14.86 -5.14
C ARG A 124 -0.78 -13.56 -4.68
N PHE A 125 -0.80 -13.28 -3.37
CA PHE A 125 -0.11 -12.13 -2.78
C PHE A 125 1.40 -12.15 -3.04
N ALA A 126 2.06 -13.31 -2.89
CA ALA A 126 3.49 -13.42 -3.14
C ALA A 126 3.86 -13.11 -4.60
N GLU A 127 3.06 -13.58 -5.55
CA GLU A 127 3.21 -13.24 -6.96
C GLU A 127 2.91 -11.76 -7.24
N GLY A 128 1.82 -11.22 -6.64
CA GLY A 128 1.46 -9.81 -6.75
C GLY A 128 2.57 -8.89 -6.27
N LEU A 129 3.20 -9.23 -5.14
CA LEU A 129 4.35 -8.48 -4.63
C LEU A 129 5.56 -8.55 -5.58
N ALA A 130 5.83 -9.70 -6.20
CA ALA A 130 6.90 -9.85 -7.19
C ALA A 130 6.62 -8.99 -8.44
N VAL A 131 5.38 -8.98 -8.93
CA VAL A 131 4.94 -8.12 -10.05
C VAL A 131 5.10 -6.63 -9.70
N ILE A 132 4.66 -6.20 -8.52
CA ILE A 132 4.78 -4.80 -8.07
C ILE A 132 6.25 -4.38 -8.03
N LYS A 133 7.12 -5.17 -7.38
CA LYS A 133 8.55 -4.88 -7.30
C LYS A 133 9.21 -4.87 -8.68
N GLY A 134 8.83 -5.81 -9.56
CA GLY A 134 9.33 -5.85 -10.93
C GLY A 134 8.96 -4.62 -11.74
N LEU A 135 7.73 -4.10 -11.59
CA LEU A 135 7.28 -2.89 -12.28
C LEU A 135 7.93 -1.60 -11.73
N PHE A 136 8.42 -1.61 -10.50
CA PHE A 136 9.20 -0.49 -9.96
C PHE A 136 10.66 -0.48 -10.47
N ALA A 137 11.19 -1.62 -10.87
CA ALA A 137 12.52 -1.73 -11.45
C ALA A 137 12.58 -1.11 -12.87
N GLU A 138 13.78 -0.80 -13.34
CA GLU A 138 13.97 -0.30 -14.71
C GLU A 138 13.77 -1.42 -15.75
N GLY A 139 13.24 -1.04 -16.92
CA GLY A 139 13.00 -1.94 -18.03
C GLY A 139 11.63 -2.62 -18.00
N GLU A 140 11.45 -3.54 -18.92
CA GLU A 140 10.22 -4.31 -19.10
C GLU A 140 10.16 -5.50 -18.14
N LEU A 141 8.99 -5.74 -17.56
CA LEU A 141 8.71 -6.92 -16.74
C LEU A 141 8.09 -8.01 -17.62
N HIS A 142 8.72 -9.19 -17.62
CA HIS A 142 8.11 -10.44 -18.03
C HIS A 142 7.94 -11.30 -16.78
N PHE A 143 6.72 -11.72 -16.51
CA PHE A 143 6.39 -12.56 -15.34
C PHE A 143 5.37 -13.61 -15.74
N GLU A 144 5.61 -14.85 -15.38
CA GLU A 144 4.69 -15.96 -15.59
C GLU A 144 4.56 -16.76 -14.28
N GLY A 145 3.40 -16.66 -13.64
CA GLY A 145 3.04 -17.33 -12.40
C GLY A 145 1.76 -18.13 -12.52
N GLU A 146 1.28 -18.65 -11.41
CA GLU A 146 0.00 -19.36 -11.32
C GLU A 146 -1.19 -18.37 -11.35
N HIS A 147 -1.01 -17.16 -10.81
CA HIS A 147 -2.07 -16.16 -10.63
C HIS A 147 -1.93 -14.96 -11.56
N TYR A 148 -0.71 -14.61 -11.98
CA TYR A 148 -0.47 -13.45 -12.82
C TYR A 148 0.47 -13.77 -13.99
N ARG A 149 0.19 -13.10 -15.12
CA ARG A 149 1.05 -13.14 -16.30
C ARG A 149 1.24 -11.72 -16.83
N ILE A 150 2.50 -11.29 -17.00
CA ILE A 150 2.88 -9.98 -17.54
C ILE A 150 3.80 -10.18 -18.73
N GLU A 151 3.54 -9.52 -19.82
CA GLU A 151 4.26 -9.67 -21.08
C GLU A 151 4.86 -8.32 -21.52
N GLY A 152 6.12 -8.05 -21.13
CA GLY A 152 6.89 -6.90 -21.61
C GLY A 152 6.32 -5.54 -21.18
N LEU A 153 5.81 -5.42 -19.93
CA LEU A 153 5.28 -4.17 -19.43
C LEU A 153 6.38 -3.36 -18.73
N ASP A 154 6.73 -2.19 -19.26
CA ASP A 154 7.52 -1.20 -18.53
C ASP A 154 6.60 -0.36 -17.63
N GLY A 155 6.68 -0.58 -16.32
CA GLY A 155 5.87 0.15 -15.35
C GLY A 155 6.23 1.63 -15.30
N ARG A 156 5.32 2.49 -15.71
CA ARG A 156 5.49 3.97 -15.68
C ARG A 156 4.30 4.63 -14.97
N PRO A 157 4.56 5.71 -14.16
CA PRO A 157 5.87 6.26 -13.78
C PRO A 157 6.68 5.30 -12.92
N LYS A 158 7.99 5.56 -12.75
CA LYS A 158 8.78 4.90 -11.71
C LYS A 158 8.65 5.68 -10.40
N PRO A 159 8.66 5.00 -9.23
CA PRO A 159 8.67 5.72 -7.95
C PRO A 159 9.95 6.56 -7.79
N VAL A 160 9.89 7.58 -6.93
CA VAL A 160 11.06 8.39 -6.53
C VAL A 160 11.98 7.59 -5.62
N ALA A 161 11.39 6.88 -4.66
CA ALA A 161 12.14 6.06 -3.71
C ALA A 161 12.84 4.89 -4.41
N ARG A 162 14.12 4.65 -4.05
CA ARG A 162 14.94 3.60 -4.65
C ARG A 162 15.37 2.56 -3.62
N PRO A 163 15.36 1.26 -3.94
CA PRO A 163 14.94 0.65 -5.21
C PRO A 163 13.41 0.70 -5.43
N HIS A 164 12.64 0.94 -4.40
CA HIS A 164 11.18 1.12 -4.37
C HIS A 164 10.76 1.80 -3.05
N PRO A 165 9.52 2.30 -2.90
CA PRO A 165 8.98 2.73 -1.61
C PRO A 165 9.16 1.63 -0.55
N PRO A 166 9.35 1.99 0.74
CA PRO A 166 9.32 1.00 1.81
C PRO A 166 8.05 0.15 1.74
N ILE A 167 8.19 -1.16 1.81
CA ILE A 167 7.07 -2.10 1.74
C ILE A 167 6.77 -2.64 3.14
N LEU A 168 5.53 -2.48 3.58
CA LEU A 168 5.00 -3.06 4.82
C LEU A 168 4.12 -4.26 4.45
N ILE A 169 4.33 -5.37 5.13
CA ILE A 169 3.55 -6.60 4.89
C ILE A 169 2.55 -6.79 6.03
N GLY A 170 1.26 -6.80 5.69
CA GLY A 170 0.19 -7.13 6.64
C GLY A 170 0.12 -8.64 6.91
N GLY A 171 0.21 -9.02 8.20
CA GLY A 171 0.05 -10.40 8.63
C GLY A 171 1.17 -10.89 9.56
N GLY A 172 0.84 -11.87 10.42
CA GLY A 172 1.75 -12.43 11.43
C GLY A 172 2.00 -13.93 11.31
N ALA A 173 1.37 -14.62 10.35
CA ALA A 173 1.57 -16.05 10.15
C ALA A 173 2.96 -16.34 9.56
N LYS A 174 3.52 -17.50 9.88
CA LYS A 174 4.89 -17.90 9.51
C LYS A 174 5.23 -17.64 8.04
N ARG A 175 4.29 -17.94 7.13
CA ARG A 175 4.51 -17.74 5.68
C ARG A 175 4.57 -16.25 5.30
N MET A 176 3.67 -15.42 5.86
CA MET A 176 3.70 -13.96 5.65
C MET A 176 5.00 -13.34 6.17
N LEU A 177 5.44 -13.75 7.36
CA LEU A 177 6.73 -13.31 7.91
C LEU A 177 7.92 -13.75 7.04
N SER A 178 7.85 -14.96 6.44
CA SER A 178 8.88 -15.42 5.50
C SER A 178 8.90 -14.63 4.18
N ILE A 179 7.75 -14.12 3.73
CA ILE A 179 7.68 -13.21 2.57
C ILE A 179 8.26 -11.85 2.94
N ALA A 180 7.93 -11.33 4.11
CA ALA A 180 8.42 -10.03 4.59
C ALA A 180 9.94 -9.99 4.81
N ALA A 181 10.58 -11.13 5.03
CA ALA A 181 12.02 -11.25 5.26
C ALA A 181 12.88 -11.31 3.99
N ARG A 182 12.25 -11.28 2.79
CA ARG A 182 12.89 -11.35 1.46
C ARG A 182 12.90 -9.99 0.77
#